data_c983b3e0b82587af9191cbb565d49cd4
#
_entry.id   c983b3e0b82587af9191cbb565d49cd4
#
_cell.length_a   1.000
_cell.length_b   1.000
_cell.length_c   1.000
_cell.angle_alpha   90.00
_cell.angle_beta   90.00
_cell.angle_gamma   90.00
#
_symmetry.space_group_name_H-M   'P 1'
#
loop_
_entity.id
_entity.type
_entity.pdbx_description
1 polymer ?
#
loop_
_entity_poly.entity_id
_entity_poly.type
_entity_poly.pdbx_seq_one_letter_code
_entity_poly.pdbx_strand_id
1 'polypeptide(L)'
;AQVAEVAEACRRYGVGMGVYLSPWDRNADCYADPEAYDDFYCEQLTELCTGYGPLTEIWFDGAGSTGRSYGWDRIMAVVREHQPDAMVFNMGAPTIRWVGNEDGLAADPVSYVVNRTELTAYDDAVASLGGAVWLPPECDVSLRRGWFWSEADGPKTVEHLLAIWYRSVGMGANLLLNVPPDRRGLLDDADVARLREWRAELDRRFGSPVAALVEPLGMVGGGLRSTVTYGSTTWS
;
A
#
# COMPACT_ATOMS: atom_id res chain seq x y z
N ALA A 1 13.20 2.90 -19.35
CA ALA A 1 12.97 4.32 -19.66
C ALA A 1 11.82 4.87 -18.81
N GLN A 2 10.60 4.34 -18.92
CA GLN A 2 9.41 4.88 -18.23
C GLN A 2 9.54 4.87 -16.70
N VAL A 3 9.99 3.77 -16.09
CA VAL A 3 10.17 3.68 -14.64
C VAL A 3 11.17 4.74 -14.14
N ALA A 4 12.25 5.00 -14.89
CA ALA A 4 13.22 6.04 -14.56
C ALA A 4 12.61 7.45 -14.60
N GLU A 5 11.70 7.73 -15.54
CA GLU A 5 11.01 9.01 -15.65
C GLU A 5 10.06 9.22 -14.45
N VAL A 6 9.34 8.17 -14.03
CA VAL A 6 8.51 8.21 -12.81
C VAL A 6 9.36 8.43 -11.57
N ALA A 7 10.48 7.70 -11.43
CA ALA A 7 11.39 7.87 -10.30
C ALA A 7 11.95 9.30 -10.21
N GLU A 8 12.32 9.90 -11.35
CA GLU A 8 12.77 11.28 -11.40
C GLU A 8 11.66 12.26 -11.03
N ALA A 9 10.43 12.03 -11.50
CA ALA A 9 9.28 12.84 -11.12
C ALA A 9 8.99 12.74 -9.61
N CYS A 10 9.03 11.54 -9.03
CA CYS A 10 8.88 11.34 -7.59
C CYS A 10 9.91 12.16 -6.80
N ARG A 11 11.19 12.09 -7.16
CA ARG A 11 12.24 12.90 -6.51
C ARG A 11 11.98 14.39 -6.65
N ARG A 12 11.62 14.84 -7.84
CA ARG A 12 11.36 16.25 -8.12
C ARG A 12 10.23 16.84 -7.29
N TYR A 13 9.19 16.04 -7.04
CA TYR A 13 7.99 16.50 -6.32
C TYR A 13 7.95 16.06 -4.85
N GLY A 14 9.00 15.42 -4.35
CA GLY A 14 9.06 14.96 -2.95
C GLY A 14 8.04 13.87 -2.63
N VAL A 15 7.71 13.02 -3.60
CA VAL A 15 6.81 11.86 -3.44
C VAL A 15 7.66 10.61 -3.34
N GLY A 16 7.40 9.76 -2.36
CA GLY A 16 8.04 8.44 -2.26
C GLY A 16 7.65 7.57 -3.46
N MET A 17 8.62 6.81 -3.97
CA MET A 17 8.36 5.85 -5.04
C MET A 17 8.19 4.45 -4.46
N GLY A 18 7.15 3.73 -4.88
CA GLY A 18 7.00 2.30 -4.67
C GLY A 18 7.00 1.56 -6.00
N VAL A 19 7.15 0.25 -5.93
CA VAL A 19 7.08 -0.63 -7.10
C VAL A 19 6.14 -1.80 -6.82
N TYR A 20 5.42 -2.21 -7.85
CA TYR A 20 4.59 -3.41 -7.86
C TYR A 20 5.28 -4.45 -8.75
N LEU A 21 5.52 -5.63 -8.21
CA LEU A 21 6.03 -6.77 -8.97
C LEU A 21 5.28 -8.05 -8.50
N SER A 22 4.22 -8.42 -9.23
CA SER A 22 3.51 -9.67 -8.94
C SER A 22 4.41 -10.87 -9.19
N PRO A 23 4.48 -11.85 -8.25
CA PRO A 23 5.16 -13.11 -8.53
C PRO A 23 4.37 -14.03 -9.46
N TRP A 24 3.17 -13.65 -9.87
CA TRP A 24 2.33 -14.40 -10.80
C TRP A 24 2.51 -13.91 -12.23
N ASP A 25 3.59 -14.34 -12.89
CA ASP A 25 3.88 -14.00 -14.29
C ASP A 25 3.83 -15.21 -15.21
N ARG A 26 2.63 -15.57 -15.67
CA ARG A 26 2.41 -16.71 -16.58
C ARG A 26 2.94 -16.48 -18.00
N ASN A 27 3.40 -15.27 -18.32
CA ASN A 27 4.02 -14.98 -19.62
C ASN A 27 5.53 -15.27 -19.62
N ALA A 28 6.16 -15.39 -18.44
CA ALA A 28 7.56 -15.78 -18.39
C ALA A 28 7.73 -17.23 -18.85
N ASP A 29 8.58 -17.45 -19.84
CA ASP A 29 8.83 -18.79 -20.42
C ASP A 29 9.28 -19.81 -19.37
N CYS A 30 10.02 -19.34 -18.35
CA CYS A 30 10.50 -20.15 -17.24
C CYS A 30 9.49 -20.35 -16.11
N TYR A 31 8.26 -19.78 -16.20
CA TYR A 31 7.30 -19.83 -15.09
C TYR A 31 6.97 -21.23 -14.59
N ALA A 32 7.00 -22.25 -15.46
CA ALA A 32 6.72 -23.63 -15.11
C ALA A 32 7.82 -24.29 -14.27
N ASP A 33 9.06 -23.78 -14.33
CA ASP A 33 10.21 -24.24 -13.56
C ASP A 33 10.42 -23.30 -12.35
N PRO A 34 10.19 -23.78 -11.11
CA PRO A 34 10.26 -22.90 -9.93
C PRO A 34 11.64 -22.28 -9.71
N GLU A 35 12.73 -23.02 -9.95
CA GLU A 35 14.09 -22.54 -9.70
C GLU A 35 14.51 -21.51 -10.76
N ALA A 36 14.27 -21.80 -12.02
CA ALA A 36 14.53 -20.87 -13.12
C ALA A 36 13.67 -19.60 -13.01
N TYR A 37 12.43 -19.73 -12.55
CA TYR A 37 11.57 -18.59 -12.33
C TYR A 37 12.00 -17.72 -11.15
N ASP A 38 12.42 -18.33 -10.05
CA ASP A 38 12.95 -17.58 -8.91
C ASP A 38 14.21 -16.79 -9.28
N ASP A 39 15.10 -17.34 -10.14
CA ASP A 39 16.25 -16.62 -10.67
C ASP A 39 15.82 -15.41 -11.51
N PHE A 40 14.93 -15.63 -12.46
CA PHE A 40 14.37 -14.56 -13.31
C PHE A 40 13.67 -13.47 -12.49
N TYR A 41 12.87 -13.86 -11.51
CA TYR A 41 12.15 -12.91 -10.64
C TYR A 41 13.12 -12.09 -9.77
N CYS A 42 14.15 -12.74 -9.20
CA CYS A 42 15.17 -12.04 -8.43
C CYS A 42 15.99 -11.06 -9.30
N GLU A 43 16.25 -11.39 -10.57
CA GLU A 43 16.91 -10.46 -11.49
C GLU A 43 16.06 -9.21 -11.75
N GLN A 44 14.77 -9.37 -12.04
CA GLN A 44 13.85 -8.24 -12.21
C GLN A 44 13.74 -7.39 -10.95
N LEU A 45 13.61 -8.03 -9.79
CA LEU A 45 13.51 -7.34 -8.51
C LEU A 45 14.80 -6.57 -8.20
N THR A 46 15.96 -7.16 -8.50
CA THR A 46 17.27 -6.50 -8.35
C THR A 46 17.37 -5.25 -9.22
N GLU A 47 16.92 -5.31 -10.48
CA GLU A 47 16.86 -4.13 -11.36
C GLU A 47 16.00 -3.03 -10.75
N LEU A 48 14.80 -3.36 -10.25
CA LEU A 48 13.91 -2.39 -9.60
C LEU A 48 14.51 -1.81 -8.32
N CYS A 49 15.14 -2.64 -7.50
CA CYS A 49 15.71 -2.22 -6.23
C CYS A 49 16.99 -1.39 -6.37
N THR A 50 17.75 -1.52 -7.48
CA THR A 50 19.04 -0.84 -7.67
C THR A 50 18.98 0.31 -8.64
N GLY A 51 18.04 0.29 -9.59
CA GLY A 51 18.03 1.18 -10.74
C GLY A 51 17.39 2.55 -10.52
N TYR A 52 16.58 2.74 -9.47
CA TYR A 52 15.64 3.86 -9.41
C TYR A 52 15.70 4.69 -8.11
N GLY A 53 16.63 4.38 -7.22
CA GLY A 53 16.81 5.06 -5.94
C GLY A 53 16.01 4.41 -4.80
N PRO A 54 15.87 5.09 -3.65
CA PRO A 54 15.15 4.55 -2.50
C PRO A 54 13.67 4.29 -2.82
N LEU A 55 13.19 3.10 -2.43
CA LEU A 55 11.80 2.72 -2.55
C LEU A 55 11.09 2.86 -1.20
N THR A 56 9.88 3.39 -1.22
CA THR A 56 9.02 3.47 -0.04
C THR A 56 8.33 2.13 0.23
N GLU A 57 7.91 1.46 -0.84
CA GLU A 57 7.17 0.21 -0.75
C GLU A 57 7.47 -0.70 -1.93
N ILE A 58 7.51 -2.00 -1.67
CA ILE A 58 7.54 -3.07 -2.66
C ILE A 58 6.28 -3.90 -2.48
N TRP A 59 5.44 -3.91 -3.52
CA TRP A 59 4.13 -4.52 -3.49
C TRP A 59 4.14 -5.89 -4.19
N PHE A 60 3.94 -6.95 -3.41
CA PHE A 60 3.84 -8.32 -3.92
C PHE A 60 2.38 -8.77 -3.92
N ASP A 61 1.83 -8.99 -5.12
CA ASP A 61 0.46 -9.43 -5.30
C ASP A 61 0.35 -10.95 -5.10
N GLY A 62 -0.51 -11.35 -4.16
CA GLY A 62 -0.77 -12.76 -3.86
C GLY A 62 -1.72 -13.45 -4.83
N ALA A 63 -2.41 -12.71 -5.72
CA ALA A 63 -3.34 -13.29 -6.67
C ALA A 63 -2.64 -14.33 -7.56
N GLY A 64 -3.32 -15.46 -7.82
CA GLY A 64 -2.78 -16.55 -8.64
C GLY A 64 -1.69 -17.39 -7.99
N SER A 65 -1.39 -17.18 -6.71
CA SER A 65 -0.35 -17.93 -5.98
C SER A 65 -0.84 -19.28 -5.42
N THR A 66 -2.13 -19.59 -5.51
CA THR A 66 -2.69 -20.84 -5.03
C THR A 66 -1.99 -22.05 -5.66
N GLY A 67 -1.44 -22.92 -4.80
CA GLY A 67 -0.69 -24.09 -5.25
C GLY A 67 0.71 -23.82 -5.79
N ARG A 68 1.20 -22.59 -5.69
CA ARG A 68 2.55 -22.18 -6.08
C ARG A 68 3.41 -21.87 -4.87
N SER A 69 4.65 -22.32 -4.91
CA SER A 69 5.70 -21.91 -3.95
C SER A 69 6.73 -21.05 -4.66
N TYR A 70 7.17 -20.01 -3.99
CA TYR A 70 8.24 -19.10 -4.44
C TYR A 70 9.41 -19.16 -3.47
N GLY A 71 10.62 -18.94 -3.93
CA GLY A 71 11.83 -18.91 -3.11
C GLY A 71 11.93 -17.64 -2.26
N TRP A 72 11.00 -17.42 -1.34
CA TRP A 72 10.90 -16.17 -0.56
C TRP A 72 12.18 -15.79 0.17
N ASP A 73 12.97 -16.75 0.64
CA ASP A 73 14.25 -16.43 1.30
C ASP A 73 15.22 -15.71 0.35
N ARG A 74 15.28 -16.12 -0.92
CA ARG A 74 16.09 -15.51 -1.97
C ARG A 74 15.53 -14.15 -2.37
N ILE A 75 14.23 -14.07 -2.62
CA ILE A 75 13.54 -12.84 -2.99
C ILE A 75 13.72 -11.78 -1.91
N MET A 76 13.52 -12.15 -0.66
CA MET A 76 13.70 -11.23 0.47
C MET A 76 15.16 -10.89 0.75
N ALA A 77 16.13 -11.73 0.32
CA ALA A 77 17.53 -11.37 0.38
C ALA A 77 17.86 -10.17 -0.51
N VAL A 78 17.29 -10.11 -1.73
CA VAL A 78 17.42 -8.96 -2.65
C VAL A 78 16.87 -7.68 -2.00
N VAL A 79 15.67 -7.76 -1.40
CA VAL A 79 15.07 -6.60 -0.74
C VAL A 79 15.93 -6.11 0.42
N ARG A 80 16.35 -7.02 1.31
CA ARG A 80 17.19 -6.65 2.48
C ARG A 80 18.53 -6.03 2.09
N GLU A 81 19.13 -6.51 1.01
CA GLU A 81 20.43 -6.00 0.54
C GLU A 81 20.32 -4.60 -0.08
N HIS A 82 19.28 -4.36 -0.89
CA HIS A 82 19.23 -3.17 -1.72
C HIS A 82 18.22 -2.12 -1.24
N GLN A 83 17.16 -2.53 -0.50
CA GLN A 83 16.08 -1.65 -0.03
C GLN A 83 15.65 -2.01 1.41
N PRO A 84 16.58 -1.98 2.40
CA PRO A 84 16.29 -2.43 3.77
C PRO A 84 15.21 -1.62 4.48
N ASP A 85 14.96 -0.39 4.04
CA ASP A 85 13.98 0.53 4.63
C ASP A 85 12.62 0.51 3.92
N ALA A 86 12.49 -0.22 2.81
CA ALA A 86 11.23 -0.31 2.07
C ALA A 86 10.17 -1.11 2.85
N MET A 87 8.94 -0.64 2.84
CA MET A 87 7.80 -1.44 3.27
C MET A 87 7.62 -2.62 2.31
N VAL A 88 7.33 -3.79 2.85
CA VAL A 88 7.05 -5.00 2.08
C VAL A 88 5.58 -5.36 2.26
N PHE A 89 4.85 -5.33 1.15
CA PHE A 89 3.43 -5.66 1.16
C PHE A 89 3.19 -7.15 1.10
N ASN A 90 2.48 -7.65 2.08
CA ASN A 90 1.68 -8.85 2.15
C ASN A 90 2.39 -10.22 2.06
N MET A 91 3.46 -10.39 1.28
CA MET A 91 4.12 -11.66 1.03
C MET A 91 5.59 -11.67 1.47
N GLY A 92 6.18 -12.85 1.58
CA GLY A 92 7.59 -13.02 1.96
C GLY A 92 7.83 -12.72 3.44
N ALA A 93 8.46 -11.58 3.75
CA ALA A 93 8.61 -11.06 5.11
C ALA A 93 7.90 -9.70 5.21
N PRO A 94 6.57 -9.68 5.26
CA PRO A 94 5.79 -8.45 5.14
C PRO A 94 5.97 -7.53 6.34
N THR A 95 5.93 -6.23 6.09
CA THR A 95 5.89 -5.15 7.11
C THR A 95 4.56 -4.43 7.10
N ILE A 96 3.75 -4.60 6.06
CA ILE A 96 2.38 -4.14 5.90
C ILE A 96 1.57 -5.27 5.26
N ARG A 97 0.28 -5.37 5.58
CA ARG A 97 -0.57 -6.45 5.06
C ARG A 97 -1.74 -5.91 4.26
N TRP A 98 -2.24 -6.71 3.34
CA TRP A 98 -3.52 -6.47 2.70
C TRP A 98 -4.68 -6.54 3.70
N VAL A 99 -5.69 -5.70 3.50
CA VAL A 99 -6.88 -5.66 4.35
C VAL A 99 -7.85 -6.82 4.08
N GLY A 100 -7.71 -7.52 2.95
CA GLY A 100 -8.53 -8.67 2.56
C GLY A 100 -9.72 -8.34 1.64
N ASN A 101 -9.81 -7.12 1.12
CA ASN A 101 -10.80 -6.71 0.11
C ASN A 101 -10.24 -5.58 -0.76
N GLU A 102 -10.83 -5.39 -1.94
CA GLU A 102 -10.49 -4.35 -2.92
C GLU A 102 -11.47 -3.16 -2.91
N ASP A 103 -12.23 -3.00 -1.83
CA ASP A 103 -13.23 -1.94 -1.67
C ASP A 103 -12.69 -0.72 -0.92
N GLY A 104 -11.46 -0.79 -0.43
CA GLY A 104 -10.85 0.25 0.39
C GLY A 104 -11.41 0.30 1.81
N LEU A 105 -11.85 -0.82 2.37
CA LEU A 105 -12.55 -0.89 3.64
C LEU A 105 -11.76 -1.70 4.68
N ALA A 106 -11.36 -1.04 5.75
CA ALA A 106 -10.79 -1.70 6.92
C ALA A 106 -11.86 -2.36 7.79
N ALA A 107 -11.49 -3.41 8.50
CA ALA A 107 -12.34 -4.03 9.52
C ALA A 107 -12.61 -3.06 10.69
N ASP A 108 -13.69 -3.28 11.41
CA ASP A 108 -14.04 -2.52 12.62
C ASP A 108 -14.30 -3.49 13.78
N PRO A 109 -13.42 -3.54 14.79
CA PRO A 109 -12.16 -2.81 14.94
C PRO A 109 -11.03 -3.33 14.02
N VAL A 110 -10.06 -2.47 13.72
CA VAL A 110 -8.84 -2.89 13.00
C VAL A 110 -7.95 -3.74 13.91
N SER A 111 -7.49 -4.88 13.40
CA SER A 111 -6.46 -5.68 14.07
C SER A 111 -5.09 -5.37 13.48
N TYR A 112 -4.13 -5.01 14.33
CA TYR A 112 -2.73 -4.81 13.93
C TYR A 112 -1.84 -6.01 14.23
N VAL A 113 -2.35 -6.99 14.99
CA VAL A 113 -1.60 -8.20 15.33
C VAL A 113 -2.29 -9.39 14.66
N VAL A 114 -1.57 -10.02 13.76
CA VAL A 114 -2.07 -11.14 12.95
C VAL A 114 -1.03 -12.26 12.91
N ASN A 115 -1.44 -13.47 12.58
CA ASN A 115 -0.57 -14.63 12.43
C ASN A 115 -0.51 -15.18 10.99
N ARG A 116 -1.24 -14.54 10.10
CA ARG A 116 -1.28 -14.83 8.65
C ARG A 116 -1.67 -13.59 7.88
N THR A 117 -1.41 -13.61 6.57
CA THR A 117 -1.93 -12.62 5.61
C THR A 117 -2.85 -13.33 4.61
N GLU A 118 -3.92 -12.66 4.22
CA GLU A 118 -4.79 -13.07 3.10
C GLU A 118 -4.05 -12.74 1.79
N LEU A 119 -4.08 -13.63 0.80
CA LEU A 119 -3.33 -13.44 -0.45
C LEU A 119 -4.21 -12.97 -1.61
N THR A 120 -5.50 -13.25 -1.57
CA THR A 120 -6.43 -12.94 -2.65
C THR A 120 -7.86 -12.87 -2.13
N ALA A 121 -8.73 -12.10 -2.84
CA ALA A 121 -10.17 -12.07 -2.61
C ALA A 121 -10.92 -13.23 -3.30
N TYR A 122 -10.24 -14.02 -4.12
CA TYR A 122 -10.88 -15.00 -5.01
C TYR A 122 -10.91 -16.42 -4.45
N ASP A 123 -10.09 -16.70 -3.45
CA ASP A 123 -10.01 -18.00 -2.77
C ASP A 123 -9.48 -17.84 -1.34
N ASP A 124 -9.38 -18.94 -0.60
CA ASP A 124 -8.92 -18.96 0.80
C ASP A 124 -7.38 -19.02 0.95
N ALA A 125 -6.62 -18.56 -0.05
CA ALA A 125 -5.17 -18.58 -0.02
C ALA A 125 -4.63 -17.61 1.05
N VAL A 126 -3.79 -18.15 1.94
CA VAL A 126 -3.18 -17.42 3.05
C VAL A 126 -1.69 -17.73 3.15
N ALA A 127 -0.91 -16.77 3.66
CA ALA A 127 0.47 -17.00 4.06
C ALA A 127 0.58 -16.99 5.59
N SER A 128 1.14 -18.06 6.16
CA SER A 128 1.43 -18.14 7.60
C SER A 128 2.65 -17.29 7.96
N LEU A 129 2.57 -16.56 9.07
CA LEU A 129 3.65 -15.73 9.59
C LEU A 129 4.48 -16.43 10.68
N GLY A 130 4.17 -17.71 10.97
CA GLY A 130 4.88 -18.47 12.00
C GLY A 130 4.58 -18.05 13.45
N GLY A 131 3.77 -17.01 13.67
CA GLY A 131 3.39 -16.49 14.97
C GLY A 131 2.63 -15.17 14.86
N ALA A 132 2.30 -14.57 16.00
CA ALA A 132 1.64 -13.28 16.07
C ALA A 132 2.64 -12.15 15.73
N VAL A 133 2.37 -11.37 14.71
CA VAL A 133 3.22 -10.27 14.21
C VAL A 133 2.39 -9.00 14.13
N TRP A 134 3.00 -7.87 14.46
CA TRP A 134 2.38 -6.56 14.26
C TRP A 134 2.53 -6.15 12.80
N LEU A 135 1.41 -6.07 12.08
CA LEU A 135 1.32 -5.69 10.67
C LEU A 135 0.15 -4.72 10.48
N PRO A 136 0.41 -3.43 10.22
CA PRO A 136 -0.64 -2.50 9.87
C PRO A 136 -1.31 -2.89 8.55
N PRO A 137 -2.63 -2.72 8.41
CA PRO A 137 -3.32 -3.00 7.17
C PRO A 137 -3.18 -1.87 6.15
N GLU A 138 -3.12 -2.24 4.89
CA GLU A 138 -3.32 -1.36 3.75
C GLU A 138 -4.61 -1.74 3.03
N CYS A 139 -5.45 -0.74 2.78
CA CYS A 139 -6.66 -0.84 1.99
C CYS A 139 -6.34 -0.40 0.56
N ASP A 140 -6.48 -1.28 -0.39
CA ASP A 140 -6.36 -0.97 -1.80
C ASP A 140 -7.74 -0.81 -2.43
N VAL A 141 -7.85 0.13 -3.35
CA VAL A 141 -9.08 0.38 -4.11
C VAL A 141 -8.77 1.19 -5.35
N SER A 142 -9.52 0.98 -6.42
CA SER A 142 -9.38 1.81 -7.61
C SER A 142 -10.28 3.06 -7.55
N LEU A 143 -9.76 4.18 -8.06
CA LEU A 143 -10.56 5.39 -8.31
C LEU A 143 -11.71 5.11 -9.28
N ARG A 144 -11.50 4.22 -10.25
CA ARG A 144 -12.49 3.78 -11.24
C ARG A 144 -13.14 2.46 -10.82
N ARG A 145 -14.02 1.91 -11.67
CA ARG A 145 -14.69 0.65 -11.39
C ARG A 145 -13.73 -0.54 -11.41
N GLY A 146 -12.73 -0.52 -12.27
CA GLY A 146 -11.72 -1.56 -12.40
C GLY A 146 -10.30 -1.02 -12.20
N TRP A 147 -9.32 -1.90 -12.17
CA TRP A 147 -7.91 -1.57 -11.98
C TRP A 147 -7.27 -0.89 -13.20
N PHE A 148 -7.86 -1.08 -14.37
CA PHE A 148 -7.37 -0.51 -15.61
C PHE A 148 -8.31 0.57 -16.15
N TRP A 149 -7.75 1.55 -16.87
CA TRP A 149 -8.52 2.61 -17.50
C TRP A 149 -9.45 2.06 -18.59
N SER A 150 -10.65 2.59 -18.63
CA SER A 150 -11.64 2.34 -19.69
C SER A 150 -12.36 3.63 -20.05
N GLU A 151 -12.54 3.86 -21.34
CA GLU A 151 -13.31 5.01 -21.84
C GLU A 151 -14.80 4.97 -21.41
N ALA A 152 -15.32 3.77 -21.18
CA ALA A 152 -16.70 3.56 -20.76
C ALA A 152 -16.93 3.76 -19.25
N ASP A 153 -15.88 4.07 -18.49
CA ASP A 153 -15.92 4.19 -17.03
C ASP A 153 -15.37 5.56 -16.58
N GLY A 154 -15.79 6.01 -15.40
CA GLY A 154 -15.35 7.26 -14.79
C GLY A 154 -14.96 7.11 -13.34
N PRO A 155 -14.38 8.17 -12.74
CA PRO A 155 -13.97 8.15 -11.34
C PRO A 155 -15.16 8.07 -10.38
N LYS A 156 -14.96 7.43 -9.23
CA LYS A 156 -15.89 7.46 -8.09
C LYS A 156 -16.24 8.91 -7.72
N THR A 157 -17.41 9.12 -7.12
CA THR A 157 -17.80 10.45 -6.63
C THR A 157 -16.96 10.87 -5.43
N VAL A 158 -16.94 12.17 -5.11
CA VAL A 158 -16.24 12.71 -3.94
C VAL A 158 -16.80 12.08 -2.66
N GLU A 159 -18.13 11.90 -2.56
CA GLU A 159 -18.78 11.30 -1.41
C GLU A 159 -18.34 9.84 -1.21
N HIS A 160 -18.20 9.08 -2.30
CA HIS A 160 -17.70 7.71 -2.24
C HIS A 160 -16.23 7.67 -1.78
N LEU A 161 -15.38 8.53 -2.32
CA LEU A 161 -13.97 8.64 -1.90
C LEU A 161 -13.82 9.08 -0.44
N LEU A 162 -14.69 9.96 0.05
CA LEU A 162 -14.74 10.32 1.47
C LEU A 162 -15.17 9.14 2.34
N ALA A 163 -16.15 8.35 1.91
CA ALA A 163 -16.56 7.15 2.64
C ALA A 163 -15.41 6.14 2.73
N ILE A 164 -14.67 5.93 1.64
CA ILE A 164 -13.46 5.11 1.62
C ILE A 164 -12.41 5.67 2.60
N TRP A 165 -12.15 6.98 2.57
CA TRP A 165 -11.20 7.62 3.48
C TRP A 165 -11.55 7.38 4.95
N TYR A 166 -12.82 7.57 5.33
CA TYR A 166 -13.26 7.31 6.70
C TYR A 166 -13.15 5.84 7.09
N ARG A 167 -13.39 4.92 6.14
CA ARG A 167 -13.38 3.48 6.38
C ARG A 167 -12.00 2.84 6.22
N SER A 168 -11.00 3.57 5.76
CA SER A 168 -9.60 3.15 5.68
C SER A 168 -8.73 3.96 6.65
N VAL A 169 -8.33 5.16 6.25
CA VAL A 169 -7.46 6.04 7.06
C VAL A 169 -8.13 6.42 8.38
N GLY A 170 -9.42 6.72 8.37
CA GLY A 170 -10.20 7.02 9.57
C GLY A 170 -10.28 5.86 10.56
N MET A 171 -10.08 4.62 10.11
CA MET A 171 -10.01 3.42 10.95
C MET A 171 -8.56 3.06 11.35
N GLY A 172 -7.57 3.83 10.89
CA GLY A 172 -6.16 3.58 11.19
C GLY A 172 -5.45 2.64 10.22
N ALA A 173 -6.02 2.39 9.03
CA ALA A 173 -5.36 1.68 7.94
C ALA A 173 -4.68 2.64 6.97
N ASN A 174 -3.69 2.18 6.21
CA ASN A 174 -3.20 2.91 5.04
C ASN A 174 -4.21 2.81 3.89
N LEU A 175 -4.20 3.77 2.98
CA LEU A 175 -5.02 3.76 1.77
C LEU A 175 -4.14 3.82 0.53
N LEU A 176 -4.19 2.81 -0.30
CA LEU A 176 -3.65 2.79 -1.66
C LEU A 176 -4.80 3.02 -2.64
N LEU A 177 -4.81 4.18 -3.30
CA LEU A 177 -5.79 4.52 -4.31
C LEU A 177 -5.18 4.37 -5.70
N ASN A 178 -5.59 3.33 -6.43
CA ASN A 178 -5.19 3.16 -7.82
C ASN A 178 -5.81 4.23 -8.72
N VAL A 179 -4.98 4.88 -9.51
CA VAL A 179 -5.38 5.84 -10.55
C VAL A 179 -4.78 5.36 -11.88
N PRO A 180 -5.55 4.63 -12.69
CA PRO A 180 -4.99 3.99 -13.88
C PRO A 180 -4.66 5.05 -14.96
N PRO A 181 -3.48 4.94 -15.61
CA PRO A 181 -3.16 5.79 -16.76
C PRO A 181 -4.04 5.41 -17.95
N ASP A 182 -4.39 6.40 -18.76
CA ASP A 182 -5.08 6.21 -20.01
C ASP A 182 -4.15 5.64 -21.11
N ARG A 183 -4.66 5.47 -22.35
CA ARG A 183 -3.88 4.92 -23.47
C ARG A 183 -2.70 5.79 -23.91
N ARG A 184 -2.63 7.05 -23.46
CA ARG A 184 -1.50 7.97 -23.69
C ARG A 184 -0.41 7.80 -22.63
N GLY A 185 -0.66 7.02 -21.56
CA GLY A 185 0.22 6.91 -20.40
C GLY A 185 0.11 8.11 -19.45
N LEU A 186 -0.98 8.87 -19.53
CA LEU A 186 -1.27 10.03 -18.67
C LEU A 186 -2.47 9.73 -17.78
N LEU A 187 -2.60 10.44 -16.65
CA LEU A 187 -3.83 10.44 -15.90
C LEU A 187 -4.94 11.13 -16.71
N ASP A 188 -6.13 10.52 -16.73
CA ASP A 188 -7.30 11.09 -17.38
C ASP A 188 -7.70 12.41 -16.72
N ASP A 189 -8.12 13.40 -17.52
CA ASP A 189 -8.49 14.73 -17.03
C ASP A 189 -9.63 14.68 -16.00
N ALA A 190 -10.59 13.76 -16.18
CA ALA A 190 -11.69 13.56 -15.22
C ALA A 190 -11.16 13.00 -13.89
N ASP A 191 -10.17 12.11 -13.91
CA ASP A 191 -9.54 11.56 -12.71
C ASP A 191 -8.76 12.66 -11.97
N VAL A 192 -8.00 13.46 -12.70
CA VAL A 192 -7.26 14.60 -12.10
C VAL A 192 -8.23 15.62 -11.48
N ALA A 193 -9.34 15.94 -12.15
CA ALA A 193 -10.35 16.83 -11.61
C ALA A 193 -10.96 16.26 -10.32
N ARG A 194 -11.32 14.97 -10.31
CA ARG A 194 -11.89 14.29 -9.15
C ARG A 194 -10.92 14.24 -7.97
N LEU A 195 -9.65 13.97 -8.20
CA LEU A 195 -8.63 13.97 -7.15
C LEU A 195 -8.46 15.36 -6.52
N ARG A 196 -8.54 16.43 -7.33
CA ARG A 196 -8.49 17.81 -6.82
C ARG A 196 -9.72 18.17 -5.97
N GLU A 197 -10.91 17.78 -6.42
CA GLU A 197 -12.16 17.97 -5.65
C GLU A 197 -12.09 17.22 -4.32
N TRP A 198 -11.66 15.97 -4.34
CA TRP A 198 -11.51 15.16 -3.15
C TRP A 198 -10.45 15.74 -2.19
N ARG A 199 -9.30 16.18 -2.72
CA ARG A 199 -8.27 16.86 -1.91
C ARG A 199 -8.81 18.10 -1.23
N ALA A 200 -9.57 18.94 -1.95
CA ALA A 200 -10.19 20.14 -1.37
C ALA A 200 -11.15 19.80 -0.22
N GLU A 201 -11.93 18.71 -0.35
CA GLU A 201 -12.81 18.24 0.73
C GLU A 201 -12.02 17.69 1.93
N LEU A 202 -10.92 16.98 1.72
CA LEU A 202 -10.04 16.54 2.81
C LEU A 202 -9.42 17.74 3.54
N ASP A 203 -8.93 18.74 2.81
CA ASP A 203 -8.38 19.96 3.40
C ASP A 203 -9.42 20.74 4.20
N ARG A 204 -10.64 20.84 3.67
CA ARG A 204 -11.76 21.50 4.37
C ARG A 204 -12.14 20.80 5.68
N ARG A 205 -12.08 19.47 5.71
CA ARG A 205 -12.49 18.66 6.88
C ARG A 205 -11.36 18.45 7.89
N PHE A 206 -10.13 18.27 7.42
CA PHE A 206 -8.99 17.83 8.23
C PHE A 206 -7.80 18.80 8.20
N GLY A 207 -7.88 19.89 7.45
CA GLY A 207 -6.80 20.88 7.31
C GLY A 207 -6.47 21.63 8.60
N SER A 208 -7.38 21.62 9.59
CA SER A 208 -7.14 22.21 10.92
C SER A 208 -7.39 21.15 11.99
N PRO A 209 -6.37 20.79 12.78
CA PRO A 209 -6.56 19.82 13.86
C PRO A 209 -7.49 20.41 14.93
N VAL A 210 -8.45 19.62 15.40
CA VAL A 210 -9.36 19.99 16.50
C VAL A 210 -8.76 19.66 17.87
N ALA A 211 -7.77 18.77 17.90
CA ALA A 211 -6.99 18.44 19.09
C ALA A 211 -5.55 18.11 18.70
N ALA A 212 -4.60 18.44 19.55
CA ALA A 212 -3.20 18.10 19.34
C ALA A 212 -2.57 17.65 20.66
N LEU A 213 -1.62 16.72 20.58
CA LEU A 213 -0.78 16.35 21.71
C LEU A 213 0.17 17.53 22.00
N VAL A 214 0.07 18.15 23.19
CA VAL A 214 0.86 19.32 23.56
C VAL A 214 2.23 18.91 24.08
N GLU A 215 2.29 17.78 24.80
CA GLU A 215 3.52 17.23 25.32
C GLU A 215 3.69 15.76 24.88
N PRO A 216 4.93 15.30 24.72
CA PRO A 216 5.16 13.91 24.38
C PRO A 216 4.63 13.00 25.49
N LEU A 217 4.18 11.81 25.08
CA LEU A 217 3.78 10.76 26.03
C LEU A 217 4.93 10.45 26.97
N GLY A 218 4.66 10.48 28.27
CA GLY A 218 5.63 10.16 29.32
C GLY A 218 5.09 9.09 30.29
N MET A 219 6.00 8.42 30.98
CA MET A 219 5.66 7.47 32.06
C MET A 219 5.65 8.23 33.37
N VAL A 220 4.51 8.24 34.06
CA VAL A 220 4.38 8.81 35.41
C VAL A 220 3.72 7.78 36.31
N GLY A 221 4.43 7.35 37.32
CA GLY A 221 3.89 6.40 38.31
C GLY A 221 3.46 5.05 37.70
N GLY A 222 4.15 4.57 36.64
CA GLY A 222 3.84 3.32 35.93
C GLY A 222 2.74 3.42 34.89
N GLY A 223 2.20 4.61 34.64
CA GLY A 223 1.20 4.88 33.60
C GLY A 223 1.70 5.87 32.56
N LEU A 224 1.10 5.82 31.36
CA LEU A 224 1.31 6.84 30.32
C LEU A 224 0.42 8.04 30.61
N ARG A 225 1.02 9.23 30.56
CA ARG A 225 0.28 10.50 30.64
C ARG A 225 0.69 11.41 29.50
N SER A 226 -0.26 12.15 28.99
CA SER A 226 -0.05 13.19 27.97
C SER A 226 -1.04 14.32 28.19
N THR A 227 -0.67 15.51 27.77
CA THR A 227 -1.57 16.65 27.73
C THR A 227 -2.08 16.83 26.30
N VAL A 228 -3.38 16.91 26.14
CA VAL A 228 -4.05 17.10 24.84
C VAL A 228 -4.80 18.42 24.87
N THR A 229 -4.63 19.22 23.82
CA THR A 229 -5.42 20.44 23.62
C THR A 229 -6.52 20.19 22.62
N TYR A 230 -7.75 20.48 23.02
CA TYR A 230 -8.93 20.44 22.16
C TYR A 230 -9.51 21.85 22.04
N GLY A 231 -9.37 22.46 20.85
CA GLY A 231 -9.68 23.87 20.68
C GLY A 231 -8.81 24.75 21.59
N SER A 232 -9.45 25.55 22.45
CA SER A 232 -8.77 26.38 23.46
C SER A 232 -8.66 25.73 24.84
N THR A 233 -9.16 24.49 25.00
CA THR A 233 -9.19 23.76 26.29
C THR A 233 -8.08 22.72 26.34
N THR A 234 -7.28 22.74 27.41
CA THR A 234 -6.22 21.76 27.68
C THR A 234 -6.68 20.76 28.75
N TRP A 235 -6.47 19.49 28.49
CA TRP A 235 -6.78 18.38 29.38
C TRP A 235 -5.50 17.59 29.71
N SER A 236 -5.37 17.17 30.94
CA SER A 236 -4.23 16.39 31.44
C SER A 236 -4.67 15.07 32.03
#